data_ebf8363c3cb47ac5d0efc7f087a0e3d3
#
_entry.id   ebf8363c3cb47ac5d0efc7f087a0e3d3
#
_cell.length_a   1.000
_cell.length_b   1.000
_cell.length_c   1.000
_cell.angle_alpha   90.00
_cell.angle_beta   90.00
_cell.angle_gamma   90.00
#
_symmetry.space_group_name_H-M   'P 1'
#
loop_
_entity.id
_entity.type
_entity.pdbx_description
1 polymer ?
#
loop_
_entity_poly.entity_id
_entity_poly.type
_entity_poly.pdbx_seq_one_letter_code
_entity_poly.pdbx_strand_id
1 'polypeptide(L)'
;MTADTSGTALDKTFDPAAIEAKWYAHWEANGLFRPERPDATPFTIVNPPPNVTGSLHIGHALDNTLQDIVIRYERLRGKDALWVVGTDHAGIATQMVVERQMEAAQDKRTNYSREDFVAKVWEWKHESGGTITQQLRRLGCSMDWSREQFTMDPHFTKAVVKVFVDLYNQGLIYRDKRLVNWDPKLKTAISDLEVETRDVKGGFWHFRYPLADGVTLADGADHIVVATTRPETMLADMAVAVNAEDPRYQSVIGKEILQPLTGRRFRIVADDHADPELGSGAVKITPGHDFNDFDVGKRAGFKPGEMLNMFDVEALVVQTADGLVPDKYLGLDRFVVRDMIVADMKGAGFLVPHLVTAKDGEVTETDFEPRTVATPFGDRGGVVIEPWLTDQWYVDAATLAGPPMEAVRDGRIEIVPKTWEKTFFNWMENIQPWCVSRQLWWGHRIPAWYADDGGIYVAESEEEAQVLAGNMPLTRDEDVLDTWFSSALWPFATLGWPDGANSSPSSLGEGDRAAGMVEGDGAAPAPPPC
;
A
#
# COMPACT_ATOMS: atom_id res chain seq x y z
N MET A 1 -36.85 -46.53 50.44
CA MET A 1 -36.33 -45.41 49.61
C MET A 1 -35.59 -46.00 48.41
N THR A 2 -36.32 -46.17 47.29
CA THR A 2 -35.74 -46.68 46.05
C THR A 2 -35.09 -45.48 45.34
N ALA A 3 -33.80 -45.52 45.14
CA ALA A 3 -33.08 -44.54 44.32
C ALA A 3 -33.57 -44.63 42.91
N ASP A 4 -34.09 -43.53 42.39
CA ASP A 4 -34.48 -43.36 41.00
C ASP A 4 -33.20 -43.29 40.13
N THR A 5 -32.87 -44.41 39.51
CA THR A 5 -31.80 -44.54 38.52
C THR A 5 -32.38 -44.38 37.11
N SER A 6 -33.12 -43.31 36.86
CA SER A 6 -33.41 -42.90 35.49
C SER A 6 -32.17 -42.27 34.87
N GLY A 7 -31.19 -43.12 34.57
CA GLY A 7 -30.09 -42.74 33.71
C GLY A 7 -30.65 -42.40 32.33
N THR A 8 -30.62 -41.13 31.98
CA THR A 8 -30.92 -40.68 30.61
C THR A 8 -30.01 -41.44 29.66
N ALA A 9 -30.61 -42.39 28.91
CA ALA A 9 -29.86 -43.09 27.88
C ALA A 9 -29.31 -42.07 26.88
N LEU A 10 -28.03 -42.17 26.60
CA LEU A 10 -27.40 -41.34 25.57
C LEU A 10 -28.09 -41.57 24.23
N ASP A 11 -28.34 -40.49 23.51
CA ASP A 11 -28.87 -40.60 22.15
C ASP A 11 -27.95 -41.45 21.26
N LYS A 12 -28.54 -42.21 20.33
CA LYS A 12 -27.79 -43.09 19.44
C LYS A 12 -26.90 -42.32 18.46
N THR A 13 -27.22 -41.04 18.22
CA THR A 13 -26.49 -40.13 17.33
C THR A 13 -25.97 -38.96 18.14
N PHE A 14 -24.70 -38.66 17.93
CA PHE A 14 -24.08 -37.46 18.51
C PHE A 14 -24.51 -36.23 17.70
N ASP A 15 -25.12 -35.23 18.37
CA ASP A 15 -25.41 -33.92 17.78
C ASP A 15 -24.35 -32.90 18.25
N PRO A 16 -23.33 -32.61 17.42
CA PRO A 16 -22.26 -31.70 17.80
C PRO A 16 -22.77 -30.27 17.98
N ALA A 17 -23.75 -29.82 17.20
CA ALA A 17 -24.20 -28.44 17.17
C ALA A 17 -24.77 -27.96 18.53
N ALA A 18 -25.64 -28.78 19.13
CA ALA A 18 -26.22 -28.48 20.44
C ALA A 18 -25.16 -28.51 21.57
N ILE A 19 -24.23 -29.44 21.51
CA ILE A 19 -23.18 -29.60 22.51
C ILE A 19 -22.17 -28.44 22.42
N GLU A 20 -21.74 -28.09 21.24
CA GLU A 20 -20.79 -26.99 20.99
C GLU A 20 -21.38 -25.67 21.47
N ALA A 21 -22.60 -25.32 21.07
CA ALA A 21 -23.27 -24.09 21.51
C ALA A 21 -23.41 -24.01 23.04
N LYS A 22 -23.80 -25.11 23.68
CA LYS A 22 -23.96 -25.18 25.16
C LYS A 22 -22.63 -24.92 25.86
N TRP A 23 -21.58 -25.63 25.47
CA TRP A 23 -20.30 -25.54 26.18
C TRP A 23 -19.58 -24.23 25.87
N TYR A 24 -19.66 -23.72 24.66
CA TYR A 24 -19.04 -22.45 24.33
C TYR A 24 -19.68 -21.30 25.13
N ALA A 25 -21.01 -21.24 25.19
CA ALA A 25 -21.72 -20.27 26.01
C ALA A 25 -21.34 -20.38 27.50
N HIS A 26 -21.16 -21.61 28.01
CA HIS A 26 -20.73 -21.85 29.38
C HIS A 26 -19.29 -21.31 29.62
N TRP A 27 -18.37 -21.58 28.72
CA TRP A 27 -16.97 -21.11 28.84
C TRP A 27 -16.88 -19.59 28.84
N GLU A 28 -17.58 -18.94 27.91
CA GLU A 28 -17.57 -17.48 27.80
C GLU A 28 -18.24 -16.82 29.02
N ALA A 29 -19.42 -17.30 29.46
CA ALA A 29 -20.14 -16.77 30.62
C ALA A 29 -19.34 -16.91 31.92
N ASN A 30 -18.50 -17.91 32.06
CA ASN A 30 -17.66 -18.13 33.25
C ASN A 30 -16.23 -17.57 33.09
N GLY A 31 -15.92 -16.84 32.03
CA GLY A 31 -14.63 -16.20 31.84
C GLY A 31 -13.45 -17.17 31.70
N LEU A 32 -13.69 -18.44 31.25
CA LEU A 32 -12.66 -19.48 31.28
C LEU A 32 -11.52 -19.25 30.28
N PHE A 33 -11.64 -18.24 29.43
CA PHE A 33 -10.59 -17.85 28.46
C PHE A 33 -9.71 -16.70 28.96
N ARG A 34 -10.06 -16.09 30.10
CA ARG A 34 -9.33 -14.95 30.69
C ARG A 34 -8.05 -15.38 31.37
N PRO A 35 -6.99 -14.54 31.34
CA PRO A 35 -5.82 -14.73 32.18
C PRO A 35 -6.14 -14.34 33.61
N GLU A 36 -6.36 -15.32 34.49
CA GLU A 36 -6.76 -15.11 35.91
C GLU A 36 -5.80 -15.83 36.88
N ARG A 37 -4.54 -16.04 36.45
CA ARG A 37 -3.49 -16.71 37.23
C ARG A 37 -2.26 -15.81 37.40
N PRO A 38 -2.37 -14.68 38.14
CA PRO A 38 -1.33 -13.65 38.16
C PRO A 38 0.05 -14.14 38.67
N ASP A 39 0.06 -15.21 39.48
CA ASP A 39 1.30 -15.83 39.99
C ASP A 39 1.91 -16.87 39.03
N ALA A 40 1.24 -17.20 37.95
CA ALA A 40 1.72 -18.18 36.99
C ALA A 40 2.57 -17.49 35.91
N THR A 41 3.42 -18.28 35.23
CA THR A 41 4.21 -17.79 34.10
C THR A 41 3.26 -17.33 32.98
N PRO A 42 3.38 -16.08 32.51
CA PRO A 42 2.55 -15.58 31.44
C PRO A 42 2.85 -16.26 30.11
N PHE A 43 1.82 -16.41 29.28
CA PHE A 43 1.93 -16.87 27.91
C PHE A 43 0.90 -16.13 27.04
N THR A 44 1.34 -15.39 26.04
CA THR A 44 0.43 -14.60 25.21
C THR A 44 0.58 -14.97 23.74
N ILE A 45 -0.55 -15.19 23.05
CA ILE A 45 -0.62 -15.23 21.60
C ILE A 45 -1.27 -13.93 21.14
N VAL A 46 -0.55 -13.21 20.26
CA VAL A 46 -1.06 -12.03 19.57
C VAL A 46 -1.50 -12.47 18.18
N ASN A 47 -2.80 -12.73 18.03
CA ASN A 47 -3.36 -13.16 16.77
C ASN A 47 -3.32 -12.00 15.75
N PRO A 48 -2.87 -12.22 14.50
CA PRO A 48 -3.09 -11.23 13.44
C PRO A 48 -4.61 -10.95 13.30
N PRO A 49 -5.07 -9.70 13.46
CA PRO A 49 -6.50 -9.42 13.41
C PRO A 49 -7.04 -9.61 12.00
N PRO A 50 -8.12 -10.38 11.78
CA PRO A 50 -8.72 -10.53 10.47
C PRO A 50 -9.33 -9.21 9.98
N ASN A 51 -9.21 -8.98 8.67
CA ASN A 51 -9.78 -7.82 7.98
C ASN A 51 -11.32 -7.85 7.98
N VAL A 52 -11.98 -6.71 8.20
CA VAL A 52 -13.46 -6.60 8.16
C VAL A 52 -14.00 -6.55 6.72
N THR A 53 -13.55 -7.46 5.87
CA THR A 53 -13.87 -7.51 4.44
C THR A 53 -14.91 -8.56 4.05
N GLY A 54 -15.44 -9.32 5.01
CA GLY A 54 -16.45 -10.35 4.79
C GLY A 54 -16.37 -11.50 5.78
N SER A 55 -16.64 -12.73 5.31
CA SER A 55 -16.58 -13.95 6.12
C SER A 55 -15.20 -14.58 6.11
N LEU A 56 -14.90 -15.35 7.15
CA LEU A 56 -13.68 -16.14 7.23
C LEU A 56 -13.68 -17.27 6.19
N HIS A 57 -12.48 -17.63 5.73
CA HIS A 57 -12.25 -18.78 4.84
C HIS A 57 -11.42 -19.86 5.55
N ILE A 58 -11.19 -20.99 4.88
CA ILE A 58 -10.50 -22.15 5.45
C ILE A 58 -9.08 -21.83 5.95
N GLY A 59 -8.38 -20.87 5.34
CA GLY A 59 -7.07 -20.42 5.81
C GLY A 59 -7.14 -19.80 7.20
N HIS A 60 -8.12 -18.95 7.47
CA HIS A 60 -8.38 -18.41 8.81
C HIS A 60 -8.72 -19.53 9.81
N ALA A 61 -9.51 -20.53 9.39
CA ALA A 61 -9.84 -21.66 10.26
C ALA A 61 -8.60 -22.45 10.64
N LEU A 62 -7.71 -22.72 9.70
CA LEU A 62 -6.43 -23.42 9.95
C LEU A 62 -5.55 -22.63 10.92
N ASP A 63 -5.31 -21.35 10.62
CA ASP A 63 -4.47 -20.47 11.43
C ASP A 63 -4.97 -20.38 12.89
N ASN A 64 -6.25 -20.07 13.06
CA ASN A 64 -6.85 -19.95 14.40
C ASN A 64 -6.90 -21.31 15.13
N THR A 65 -7.10 -22.43 14.44
CA THR A 65 -7.08 -23.75 15.06
C THR A 65 -5.69 -24.09 15.61
N LEU A 66 -4.63 -23.79 14.86
CA LEU A 66 -3.25 -24.02 15.32
C LEU A 66 -2.94 -23.18 16.57
N GLN A 67 -3.34 -21.92 16.59
CA GLN A 67 -3.16 -21.04 17.75
C GLN A 67 -3.99 -21.52 18.95
N ASP A 68 -5.24 -21.96 18.73
CA ASP A 68 -6.11 -22.47 19.80
C ASP A 68 -5.54 -23.74 20.44
N ILE A 69 -4.95 -24.64 19.67
CA ILE A 69 -4.24 -25.82 20.19
C ILE A 69 -3.11 -25.39 21.13
N VAL A 70 -2.29 -24.44 20.73
CA VAL A 70 -1.16 -23.97 21.54
C VAL A 70 -1.63 -23.28 22.81
N ILE A 71 -2.60 -22.36 22.72
CA ILE A 71 -3.11 -21.62 23.90
C ILE A 71 -3.77 -22.55 24.92
N ARG A 72 -4.54 -23.55 24.45
CA ARG A 72 -5.15 -24.56 25.33
C ARG A 72 -4.10 -25.45 25.99
N TYR A 73 -3.08 -25.86 25.25
CA TYR A 73 -1.97 -26.64 25.77
C TYR A 73 -1.24 -25.88 26.89
N GLU A 74 -0.93 -24.61 26.70
CA GLU A 74 -0.26 -23.79 27.70
C GLU A 74 -1.12 -23.51 28.93
N ARG A 75 -2.45 -23.35 28.77
CA ARG A 75 -3.39 -23.31 29.90
C ARG A 75 -3.38 -24.62 30.70
N LEU A 76 -3.34 -25.77 30.06
CA LEU A 76 -3.26 -27.08 30.73
C LEU A 76 -1.93 -27.26 31.46
N ARG A 77 -0.85 -26.63 30.99
CA ARG A 77 0.44 -26.59 31.69
C ARG A 77 0.45 -25.65 32.90
N GLY A 78 -0.65 -24.95 33.17
CA GLY A 78 -0.79 -24.06 34.31
C GLY A 78 -0.31 -22.63 34.10
N LYS A 79 0.03 -22.23 32.86
CA LYS A 79 0.40 -20.85 32.57
C LYS A 79 -0.79 -19.91 32.63
N ASP A 80 -0.52 -18.63 32.90
CA ASP A 80 -1.48 -17.55 32.73
C ASP A 80 -1.54 -17.15 31.26
N ALA A 81 -2.52 -17.71 30.53
CA ALA A 81 -2.53 -17.69 29.09
C ALA A 81 -3.58 -16.71 28.53
N LEU A 82 -3.11 -15.74 27.74
CA LEU A 82 -3.92 -14.77 27.01
C LEU A 82 -3.84 -15.01 25.50
N TRP A 83 -4.98 -15.12 24.86
CA TRP A 83 -5.08 -15.06 23.41
C TRP A 83 -5.86 -13.80 23.01
N VAL A 84 -5.14 -12.84 22.42
CA VAL A 84 -5.67 -11.53 22.04
C VAL A 84 -6.59 -11.67 20.83
N VAL A 85 -7.72 -10.97 20.84
CA VAL A 85 -8.74 -11.01 19.78
C VAL A 85 -9.10 -9.61 19.31
N GLY A 86 -9.45 -9.51 18.04
CA GLY A 86 -10.00 -8.31 17.43
C GLY A 86 -10.02 -8.37 15.92
N THR A 87 -10.27 -7.24 15.29
CA THR A 87 -10.39 -7.11 13.84
C THR A 87 -9.61 -5.90 13.33
N ASP A 88 -9.17 -5.99 12.08
CA ASP A 88 -8.45 -4.91 11.38
C ASP A 88 -9.41 -4.12 10.50
N HIS A 89 -9.24 -2.79 10.46
CA HIS A 89 -10.05 -1.89 9.63
C HIS A 89 -9.78 -2.05 8.13
N ALA A 90 -8.60 -2.57 7.74
CA ALA A 90 -8.25 -2.92 6.36
C ALA A 90 -8.54 -1.81 5.34
N GLY A 91 -7.92 -0.64 5.52
CA GLY A 91 -8.22 0.61 4.82
C GLY A 91 -8.70 0.47 3.37
N ILE A 92 -7.80 0.12 2.44
CA ILE A 92 -8.12 -0.05 1.02
C ILE A 92 -9.23 -1.09 0.81
N ALA A 93 -9.05 -2.28 1.39
CA ALA A 93 -9.93 -3.41 1.10
C ALA A 93 -11.37 -3.17 1.60
N THR A 94 -11.55 -2.61 2.80
CA THR A 94 -12.87 -2.31 3.37
C THR A 94 -13.54 -1.17 2.61
N GLN A 95 -12.82 -0.10 2.30
CA GLN A 95 -13.37 0.99 1.49
C GLN A 95 -13.88 0.48 0.15
N MET A 96 -13.11 -0.36 -0.56
CA MET A 96 -13.53 -0.97 -1.82
C MET A 96 -14.76 -1.85 -1.71
N VAL A 97 -14.91 -2.61 -0.62
CA VAL A 97 -16.11 -3.43 -0.41
C VAL A 97 -17.35 -2.53 -0.33
N VAL A 98 -17.27 -1.45 0.45
CA VAL A 98 -18.37 -0.49 0.61
C VAL A 98 -18.65 0.23 -0.71
N GLU A 99 -17.64 0.71 -1.43
CA GLU A 99 -17.81 1.36 -2.74
C GLU A 99 -18.49 0.42 -3.76
N ARG A 100 -18.11 -0.87 -3.81
CA ARG A 100 -18.76 -1.86 -4.68
C ARG A 100 -20.24 -2.09 -4.32
N GLN A 101 -20.57 -2.08 -3.02
CA GLN A 101 -21.97 -2.19 -2.59
C GLN A 101 -22.78 -0.95 -3.01
N MET A 102 -22.18 0.24 -2.88
CA MET A 102 -22.79 1.49 -3.34
C MET A 102 -23.00 1.46 -4.86
N GLU A 103 -22.00 1.04 -5.64
CA GLU A 103 -22.11 0.91 -7.10
C GLU A 103 -23.21 -0.07 -7.51
N ALA A 104 -23.34 -1.22 -6.82
CA ALA A 104 -24.42 -2.17 -7.04
C ALA A 104 -25.81 -1.56 -6.76
N ALA A 105 -25.89 -0.60 -5.83
CA ALA A 105 -27.07 0.19 -5.54
C ALA A 105 -27.21 1.45 -6.43
N GLN A 106 -26.39 1.60 -7.47
CA GLN A 106 -26.34 2.76 -8.37
C GLN A 106 -25.97 4.08 -7.64
N ASP A 107 -25.16 3.99 -6.61
CA ASP A 107 -24.66 5.10 -5.80
C ASP A 107 -23.14 5.18 -5.88
N LYS A 108 -22.54 6.33 -5.50
CA LYS A 108 -21.10 6.58 -5.59
C LYS A 108 -20.60 7.34 -4.36
N ARG A 109 -19.37 7.07 -3.93
CA ARG A 109 -18.68 7.80 -2.87
C ARG A 109 -18.69 9.32 -3.09
N THR A 110 -18.54 9.76 -4.32
CA THR A 110 -18.52 11.19 -4.70
C THR A 110 -19.83 11.93 -4.44
N ASN A 111 -20.92 11.23 -4.11
CA ASN A 111 -22.21 11.83 -3.72
C ASN A 111 -22.26 12.20 -2.24
N TYR A 112 -21.23 11.89 -1.46
CA TYR A 112 -21.19 12.04 0.00
C TYR A 112 -20.06 12.94 0.44
N SER A 113 -20.20 13.53 1.64
CA SER A 113 -19.07 14.05 2.38
C SER A 113 -18.17 12.91 2.84
N ARG A 114 -16.95 13.21 3.27
CA ARG A 114 -16.04 12.22 3.85
C ARG A 114 -16.68 11.58 5.10
N GLU A 115 -17.27 12.40 5.95
CA GLU A 115 -17.88 11.98 7.21
C GLU A 115 -19.05 11.02 6.97
N ASP A 116 -19.95 11.35 6.04
CA ASP A 116 -21.09 10.51 5.68
C ASP A 116 -20.65 9.17 5.06
N PHE A 117 -19.61 9.19 4.23
CA PHE A 117 -19.05 7.96 3.68
C PHE A 117 -18.40 7.10 4.76
N VAL A 118 -17.61 7.70 5.65
CA VAL A 118 -16.97 6.99 6.77
C VAL A 118 -18.03 6.37 7.69
N ALA A 119 -19.17 7.06 7.93
CA ALA A 119 -20.29 6.49 8.68
C ALA A 119 -20.83 5.21 8.02
N LYS A 120 -20.97 5.18 6.68
CA LYS A 120 -21.36 3.95 5.95
C LYS A 120 -20.35 2.82 6.11
N VAL A 121 -19.06 3.14 6.15
CA VAL A 121 -18.03 2.13 6.40
C VAL A 121 -18.12 1.57 7.83
N TRP A 122 -18.46 2.40 8.82
CA TRP A 122 -18.73 1.94 10.18
C TRP A 122 -19.95 1.01 10.26
N GLU A 123 -21.03 1.28 9.52
CA GLU A 123 -22.18 0.37 9.42
C GLU A 123 -21.74 -1.01 8.88
N TRP A 124 -20.98 -1.04 7.80
CA TRP A 124 -20.39 -2.26 7.26
C TRP A 124 -19.50 -2.98 8.28
N LYS A 125 -18.65 -2.25 9.02
CA LYS A 125 -17.79 -2.83 10.06
C LYS A 125 -18.59 -3.53 11.13
N HIS A 126 -19.69 -2.96 11.58
CA HIS A 126 -20.55 -3.60 12.59
C HIS A 126 -21.18 -4.90 12.08
N GLU A 127 -21.61 -4.93 10.81
CA GLU A 127 -22.16 -6.13 10.18
C GLU A 127 -21.10 -7.21 9.98
N SER A 128 -20.01 -6.87 9.28
CA SER A 128 -18.94 -7.80 8.93
C SER A 128 -18.15 -8.29 10.13
N GLY A 129 -17.78 -7.38 11.05
CA GLY A 129 -17.03 -7.72 12.27
C GLY A 129 -17.83 -8.66 13.17
N GLY A 130 -19.13 -8.42 13.32
CA GLY A 130 -20.03 -9.33 14.06
C GLY A 130 -20.06 -10.73 13.44
N THR A 131 -20.09 -10.86 12.14
CA THR A 131 -20.03 -12.15 11.43
C THR A 131 -18.73 -12.89 11.70
N ILE A 132 -17.58 -12.20 11.59
CA ILE A 132 -16.25 -12.78 11.81
C ILE A 132 -16.11 -13.33 13.23
N THR A 133 -16.48 -12.54 14.25
CA THR A 133 -16.34 -12.96 15.63
C THR A 133 -17.30 -14.10 16.01
N GLN A 134 -18.48 -14.14 15.40
CA GLN A 134 -19.40 -15.28 15.54
C GLN A 134 -18.83 -16.55 14.89
N GLN A 135 -18.19 -16.45 13.72
CA GLN A 135 -17.54 -17.58 13.07
C GLN A 135 -16.38 -18.14 13.91
N LEU A 136 -15.56 -17.28 14.54
CA LEU A 136 -14.50 -17.70 15.44
C LEU A 136 -15.07 -18.38 16.71
N ARG A 137 -16.16 -17.88 17.28
CA ARG A 137 -16.87 -18.55 18.38
C ARG A 137 -17.40 -19.91 17.94
N ARG A 138 -17.98 -19.99 16.74
CA ARG A 138 -18.49 -21.25 16.18
C ARG A 138 -17.37 -22.26 15.90
N LEU A 139 -16.18 -21.80 15.51
CA LEU A 139 -14.97 -22.62 15.37
C LEU A 139 -14.48 -23.16 16.73
N GLY A 140 -14.88 -22.53 17.83
CA GLY A 140 -14.50 -22.92 19.18
C GLY A 140 -13.25 -22.22 19.71
N CYS A 141 -12.83 -21.12 19.09
CA CYS A 141 -11.64 -20.37 19.48
C CYS A 141 -11.72 -19.86 20.92
N SER A 142 -10.73 -20.17 21.73
CA SER A 142 -10.68 -19.84 23.17
C SER A 142 -9.98 -18.51 23.45
N MET A 143 -10.41 -17.46 22.71
CA MET A 143 -9.94 -16.09 22.84
C MET A 143 -10.58 -15.37 24.03
N ASP A 144 -9.90 -14.38 24.58
CA ASP A 144 -10.49 -13.51 25.64
C ASP A 144 -11.38 -12.43 25.01
N TRP A 145 -12.64 -12.76 24.79
CA TRP A 145 -13.63 -11.86 24.18
C TRP A 145 -13.92 -10.59 24.99
N SER A 146 -13.58 -10.55 26.25
CA SER A 146 -13.72 -9.34 27.06
C SER A 146 -12.72 -8.25 26.66
N ARG A 147 -11.70 -8.62 25.88
CA ARG A 147 -10.66 -7.74 25.35
C ARG A 147 -10.72 -7.59 23.83
N GLU A 148 -11.87 -7.92 23.22
CA GLU A 148 -12.05 -7.72 21.78
C GLU A 148 -11.79 -6.26 21.40
N GLN A 149 -10.93 -6.03 20.38
CA GLN A 149 -10.51 -4.71 19.95
C GLN A 149 -10.60 -4.56 18.43
N PHE A 150 -10.66 -3.31 18.00
CA PHE A 150 -10.64 -2.93 16.62
C PHE A 150 -9.54 -1.88 16.39
N THR A 151 -8.79 -2.00 15.30
CA THR A 151 -7.64 -1.11 15.04
C THR A 151 -8.00 0.38 14.91
N MET A 152 -9.31 0.74 14.83
CA MET A 152 -9.77 2.13 14.87
C MET A 152 -10.54 2.48 16.16
N ASP A 153 -10.48 1.66 17.20
CA ASP A 153 -10.98 2.05 18.51
C ASP A 153 -10.23 3.30 19.05
N PRO A 154 -10.86 4.17 19.84
CA PRO A 154 -10.25 5.43 20.27
C PRO A 154 -8.88 5.28 20.95
N HIS A 155 -8.73 4.30 21.86
CA HIS A 155 -7.45 4.04 22.53
C HIS A 155 -6.38 3.53 21.55
N PHE A 156 -6.78 2.76 20.54
CA PHE A 156 -5.88 2.28 19.50
C PHE A 156 -5.45 3.43 18.57
N THR A 157 -6.38 4.30 18.19
CA THR A 157 -6.10 5.53 17.44
C THR A 157 -5.09 6.43 18.17
N LYS A 158 -5.24 6.57 19.49
CA LYS A 158 -4.27 7.31 20.32
C LYS A 158 -2.86 6.73 20.22
N ALA A 159 -2.73 5.39 20.26
CA ALA A 159 -1.45 4.72 20.08
C ALA A 159 -0.84 5.01 18.68
N VAL A 160 -1.67 4.94 17.65
CA VAL A 160 -1.25 5.21 16.26
C VAL A 160 -0.74 6.64 16.10
N VAL A 161 -1.51 7.62 16.56
CA VAL A 161 -1.14 9.05 16.50
C VAL A 161 0.15 9.29 17.27
N LYS A 162 0.26 8.76 18.49
CA LYS A 162 1.46 8.92 19.31
C LYS A 162 2.72 8.36 18.62
N VAL A 163 2.65 7.15 18.05
CA VAL A 163 3.81 6.57 17.35
C VAL A 163 4.21 7.41 16.15
N PHE A 164 3.23 7.90 15.37
CA PHE A 164 3.54 8.76 14.24
C PHE A 164 4.28 10.04 14.66
N VAL A 165 3.76 10.73 15.68
CA VAL A 165 4.37 11.97 16.21
C VAL A 165 5.75 11.70 16.81
N ASP A 166 5.91 10.63 17.59
CA ASP A 166 7.19 10.27 18.19
C ASP A 166 8.26 9.95 17.12
N LEU A 167 7.90 9.20 16.07
CA LEU A 167 8.82 8.88 14.98
C LEU A 167 9.15 10.11 14.12
N TYR A 168 8.19 10.99 13.89
CA TYR A 168 8.43 12.26 13.21
C TYR A 168 9.41 13.13 13.96
N ASN A 169 9.23 13.28 15.27
CA ASN A 169 10.12 14.06 16.12
C ASN A 169 11.56 13.48 16.19
N GLN A 170 11.72 12.18 15.92
CA GLN A 170 13.01 11.52 15.80
C GLN A 170 13.61 11.62 14.38
N GLY A 171 12.89 12.19 13.42
CA GLY A 171 13.30 12.25 12.01
C GLY A 171 13.18 10.93 11.27
N LEU A 172 12.47 9.94 11.85
CA LEU A 172 12.24 8.61 11.25
C LEU A 172 10.97 8.55 10.41
N ILE A 173 10.09 9.54 10.54
CA ILE A 173 9.00 9.81 9.59
C ILE A 173 9.27 11.16 8.94
N TYR A 174 9.13 11.21 7.63
CA TYR A 174 9.38 12.41 6.84
C TYR A 174 8.50 12.45 5.60
N ARG A 175 8.30 13.65 5.03
CA ARG A 175 7.58 13.86 3.78
C ARG A 175 8.58 14.10 2.66
N ASP A 176 8.42 13.39 1.54
CA ASP A 176 9.34 13.50 0.40
C ASP A 176 8.58 13.26 -0.92
N LYS A 177 9.11 13.84 -2.00
CA LYS A 177 8.60 13.63 -3.36
C LYS A 177 9.37 12.48 -4.00
N ARG A 178 8.67 11.36 -4.24
CA ARG A 178 9.21 10.16 -4.88
C ARG A 178 8.20 9.53 -5.83
N LEU A 179 8.68 8.60 -6.65
CA LEU A 179 7.80 7.68 -7.34
C LEU A 179 7.18 6.69 -6.36
N VAL A 180 5.88 6.47 -6.53
CA VAL A 180 5.12 5.43 -5.83
C VAL A 180 4.42 4.52 -6.83
N ASN A 181 4.06 3.32 -6.40
CA ASN A 181 3.11 2.49 -7.13
C ASN A 181 1.72 3.11 -6.97
N TRP A 182 1.21 3.71 -8.03
CA TRP A 182 -0.09 4.37 -8.04
C TRP A 182 -1.14 3.52 -8.73
N ASP A 183 -2.23 3.23 -8.04
CA ASP A 183 -3.39 2.59 -8.65
C ASP A 183 -4.36 3.66 -9.18
N PRO A 184 -4.45 3.84 -10.52
CA PRO A 184 -5.26 4.93 -11.10
C PRO A 184 -6.77 4.70 -10.97
N LYS A 185 -7.21 3.47 -10.71
CA LYS A 185 -8.62 3.17 -10.46
C LYS A 185 -9.02 3.51 -9.03
N LEU A 186 -8.17 3.19 -8.06
CA LEU A 186 -8.38 3.49 -6.64
C LEU A 186 -7.95 4.91 -6.28
N LYS A 187 -7.13 5.54 -7.14
CA LYS A 187 -6.57 6.90 -6.97
C LYS A 187 -5.77 7.03 -5.66
N THR A 188 -4.94 6.03 -5.41
CA THR A 188 -4.10 5.97 -4.20
C THR A 188 -2.78 5.28 -4.47
N ALA A 189 -1.76 5.64 -3.70
CA ALA A 189 -0.55 4.87 -3.58
C ALA A 189 -0.86 3.50 -2.95
N ILE A 190 -0.19 2.46 -3.41
CA ILE A 190 -0.23 1.11 -2.85
C ILE A 190 1.19 0.64 -2.52
N SER A 191 1.31 -0.33 -1.63
CA SER A 191 2.59 -0.91 -1.26
C SER A 191 3.11 -1.89 -2.33
N ASP A 192 4.41 -2.15 -2.33
CA ASP A 192 5.02 -3.13 -3.24
C ASP A 192 4.43 -4.53 -3.08
N LEU A 193 3.96 -4.87 -1.88
CA LEU A 193 3.32 -6.15 -1.57
C LEU A 193 1.91 -6.29 -2.18
N GLU A 194 1.29 -5.18 -2.56
CA GLU A 194 -0.02 -5.12 -3.22
C GLU A 194 0.11 -5.06 -4.75
N VAL A 195 1.34 -5.20 -5.28
CA VAL A 195 1.62 -5.23 -6.72
C VAL A 195 1.86 -6.66 -7.18
N GLU A 196 1.03 -7.11 -8.10
CA GLU A 196 1.18 -8.41 -8.78
C GLU A 196 1.80 -8.22 -10.17
N THR A 197 2.92 -8.86 -10.43
CA THR A 197 3.49 -8.89 -11.79
C THR A 197 2.82 -9.95 -12.63
N ARG A 198 2.29 -9.56 -13.79
CA ARG A 198 1.66 -10.47 -14.75
C ARG A 198 2.35 -10.36 -16.11
N ASP A 199 2.54 -11.51 -16.76
CA ASP A 199 3.07 -11.58 -18.11
C ASP A 199 1.99 -11.17 -19.13
N VAL A 200 2.21 -10.05 -19.80
CA VAL A 200 1.30 -9.51 -20.81
C VAL A 200 1.98 -9.48 -22.18
N LYS A 201 1.25 -9.85 -23.22
CA LYS A 201 1.73 -9.66 -24.60
C LYS A 201 1.84 -8.17 -24.88
N GLY A 202 3.04 -7.72 -25.19
CA GLY A 202 3.36 -6.34 -25.48
C GLY A 202 4.30 -6.19 -26.66
N GLY A 203 4.82 -5.00 -26.83
CA GLY A 203 5.76 -4.65 -27.88
C GLY A 203 6.98 -3.93 -27.32
N PHE A 204 8.02 -3.95 -28.12
CA PHE A 204 9.22 -3.17 -27.92
C PHE A 204 9.39 -2.30 -29.16
N TRP A 205 9.13 -0.99 -29.01
CA TRP A 205 9.14 -0.02 -30.09
C TRP A 205 10.50 0.67 -30.17
N HIS A 206 11.03 0.83 -31.37
CA HIS A 206 12.31 1.47 -31.65
C HIS A 206 12.08 2.82 -32.32
N PHE A 207 12.63 3.90 -31.71
CA PHE A 207 12.43 5.26 -32.21
C PHE A 207 13.76 5.99 -32.46
N ARG A 208 13.83 6.76 -33.56
CA ARG A 208 14.95 7.66 -33.86
C ARG A 208 14.74 8.97 -33.10
N TYR A 209 15.71 9.32 -32.28
CA TYR A 209 15.76 10.61 -31.60
C TYR A 209 16.84 11.46 -32.28
N PRO A 210 16.46 12.57 -32.97
CA PRO A 210 17.42 13.39 -33.71
C PRO A 210 18.41 14.10 -32.78
N LEU A 211 19.68 14.10 -33.15
CA LEU A 211 20.71 14.90 -32.49
C LEU A 211 20.51 16.39 -32.81
N ALA A 212 20.70 17.26 -31.82
CA ALA A 212 20.56 18.70 -32.02
C ALA A 212 21.78 19.31 -32.71
N ASP A 213 21.59 20.51 -33.30
CA ASP A 213 22.64 21.39 -33.82
C ASP A 213 23.56 20.75 -34.89
N GLY A 214 23.04 19.77 -35.65
CA GLY A 214 23.80 19.10 -36.71
C GLY A 214 24.91 18.17 -36.21
N VAL A 215 24.86 17.78 -34.93
CA VAL A 215 25.78 16.78 -34.37
C VAL A 215 25.47 15.41 -34.98
N THR A 216 26.52 14.62 -35.22
CA THR A 216 26.42 13.26 -35.77
C THR A 216 27.21 12.29 -34.88
N LEU A 217 26.82 11.01 -34.92
CA LEU A 217 27.60 9.92 -34.35
C LEU A 217 28.87 9.66 -35.18
N ALA A 218 29.77 8.83 -34.71
CA ALA A 218 31.01 8.49 -35.36
C ALA A 218 30.82 7.81 -36.74
N ASP A 219 29.69 7.12 -36.95
CA ASP A 219 29.28 6.50 -38.20
C ASP A 219 28.55 7.45 -39.17
N GLY A 220 28.34 8.71 -38.75
CA GLY A 220 27.65 9.74 -39.52
C GLY A 220 26.12 9.79 -39.30
N ALA A 221 25.55 8.96 -38.43
CA ALA A 221 24.13 9.03 -38.14
C ALA A 221 23.79 10.33 -37.39
N ASP A 222 22.67 10.95 -37.73
CA ASP A 222 22.15 12.20 -37.16
C ASP A 222 21.15 11.97 -36.01
N HIS A 223 21.02 10.74 -35.55
CA HIS A 223 20.06 10.32 -34.50
C HIS A 223 20.61 9.17 -33.65
N ILE A 224 20.03 9.00 -32.48
CA ILE A 224 20.17 7.81 -31.61
C ILE A 224 18.87 7.02 -31.70
N VAL A 225 18.96 5.69 -31.81
CA VAL A 225 17.80 4.81 -31.71
C VAL A 225 17.64 4.40 -30.25
N VAL A 226 16.44 4.66 -29.68
CA VAL A 226 16.05 4.17 -28.36
C VAL A 226 14.93 3.16 -28.50
N ALA A 227 14.84 2.24 -27.55
CA ALA A 227 13.79 1.23 -27.53
C ALA A 227 12.99 1.33 -26.23
N THR A 228 11.67 1.13 -26.29
CA THR A 228 10.80 1.25 -25.12
C THR A 228 9.61 0.30 -25.20
N THR A 229 9.17 -0.18 -24.03
CA THR A 229 7.88 -0.87 -23.86
C THR A 229 6.74 0.11 -23.55
N ARG A 230 7.06 1.39 -23.27
CA ARG A 230 6.12 2.43 -22.86
C ARG A 230 6.22 3.71 -23.72
N PRO A 231 5.79 3.66 -25.01
CA PRO A 231 5.79 4.85 -25.87
C PRO A 231 5.02 6.04 -25.31
N GLU A 232 3.95 5.79 -24.53
CA GLU A 232 3.09 6.81 -23.95
C GLU A 232 3.82 7.79 -23.04
N THR A 233 4.94 7.39 -22.42
CA THR A 233 5.68 8.26 -21.49
C THR A 233 6.77 9.10 -22.15
N MET A 234 7.08 8.87 -23.44
CA MET A 234 8.23 9.49 -24.12
C MET A 234 8.17 11.02 -24.20
N LEU A 235 6.99 11.62 -24.09
CA LEU A 235 6.86 13.07 -24.08
C LEU A 235 7.47 13.70 -22.81
N ALA A 236 7.57 12.94 -21.72
CA ALA A 236 8.18 13.35 -20.47
C ALA A 236 9.66 12.93 -20.32
N ASP A 237 10.32 12.47 -21.40
CA ASP A 237 11.74 12.14 -21.36
C ASP A 237 12.58 13.36 -20.96
N MET A 238 13.58 13.15 -20.11
CA MET A 238 14.49 14.21 -19.64
C MET A 238 15.94 14.00 -20.03
N ALA A 239 16.29 12.78 -20.45
CA ALA A 239 17.61 12.44 -20.96
C ALA A 239 17.54 11.22 -21.88
N VAL A 240 18.62 10.98 -22.61
CA VAL A 240 18.98 9.66 -23.14
C VAL A 240 20.26 9.23 -22.43
N ALA A 241 20.24 8.07 -21.78
CA ALA A 241 21.41 7.47 -21.16
C ALA A 241 22.16 6.59 -22.15
N VAL A 242 23.48 6.65 -22.10
CA VAL A 242 24.41 5.78 -22.82
C VAL A 242 25.54 5.37 -21.89
N ASN A 243 26.17 4.23 -22.14
CA ASN A 243 27.33 3.84 -21.34
C ASN A 243 28.55 4.69 -21.70
N ALA A 244 29.30 5.14 -20.70
CA ALA A 244 30.49 5.98 -20.89
C ALA A 244 31.61 5.30 -21.71
N GLU A 245 31.66 3.98 -21.66
CA GLU A 245 32.66 3.18 -22.37
C GLU A 245 32.20 2.74 -23.77
N ASP A 246 30.95 3.00 -24.16
CA ASP A 246 30.42 2.62 -25.46
C ASP A 246 30.99 3.55 -26.56
N PRO A 247 31.85 3.03 -27.47
CA PRO A 247 32.52 3.86 -28.48
C PRO A 247 31.54 4.49 -29.47
N ARG A 248 30.32 3.94 -29.60
CA ARG A 248 29.29 4.48 -30.53
C ARG A 248 28.83 5.86 -30.08
N TYR A 249 28.83 6.15 -28.78
CA TYR A 249 28.17 7.33 -28.19
C TYR A 249 29.13 8.29 -27.47
N GLN A 250 30.39 7.93 -27.23
CA GLN A 250 31.35 8.77 -26.49
C GLN A 250 31.43 10.21 -26.98
N SER A 251 31.36 10.42 -28.32
CA SER A 251 31.46 11.76 -28.91
C SER A 251 30.26 12.66 -28.66
N VAL A 252 29.13 12.08 -28.26
CA VAL A 252 27.87 12.80 -28.11
C VAL A 252 27.41 12.91 -26.63
N ILE A 253 28.14 12.34 -25.69
CA ILE A 253 27.88 12.52 -24.25
C ILE A 253 27.91 14.01 -23.89
N GLY A 254 26.89 14.50 -23.19
CA GLY A 254 26.73 15.91 -22.84
C GLY A 254 26.16 16.80 -23.93
N LYS A 255 25.98 16.28 -25.16
CA LYS A 255 25.27 16.98 -26.25
C LYS A 255 23.77 16.90 -26.06
N GLU A 256 23.04 17.70 -26.84
CA GLU A 256 21.59 17.73 -26.83
C GLU A 256 20.99 16.84 -27.91
N ILE A 257 19.81 16.29 -27.59
CA ILE A 257 18.98 15.46 -28.42
C ILE A 257 17.55 16.03 -28.41
N LEU A 258 16.80 15.81 -29.47
CA LEU A 258 15.46 16.35 -29.64
C LEU A 258 14.41 15.29 -29.36
N GLN A 259 13.39 15.64 -28.59
CA GLN A 259 12.16 14.86 -28.52
C GLN A 259 11.47 14.89 -29.90
N PRO A 260 11.23 13.74 -30.54
CA PRO A 260 10.86 13.72 -31.94
C PRO A 260 9.54 14.43 -32.31
N LEU A 261 8.54 14.42 -31.41
CA LEU A 261 7.22 14.99 -31.70
C LEU A 261 7.05 16.45 -31.25
N THR A 262 7.83 16.89 -30.25
CA THR A 262 7.69 18.25 -29.67
C THR A 262 8.88 19.15 -30.00
N GLY A 263 10.02 18.58 -30.38
CA GLY A 263 11.28 19.31 -30.58
C GLY A 263 11.92 19.77 -29.26
N ARG A 264 11.42 19.37 -28.10
CA ARG A 264 12.01 19.71 -26.80
C ARG A 264 13.42 19.15 -26.71
N ARG A 265 14.34 19.95 -26.17
CA ARG A 265 15.76 19.61 -26.04
C ARG A 265 16.06 19.03 -24.66
N PHE A 266 16.86 17.98 -24.60
CA PHE A 266 17.41 17.42 -23.38
C PHE A 266 18.77 16.75 -23.65
N ARG A 267 19.48 16.37 -22.58
CA ARG A 267 20.88 15.94 -22.70
C ARG A 267 21.03 14.44 -22.89
N ILE A 268 22.13 14.05 -23.53
CA ILE A 268 22.67 12.70 -23.51
C ILE A 268 23.58 12.61 -22.27
N VAL A 269 23.30 11.65 -21.38
CA VAL A 269 24.01 11.44 -20.12
C VAL A 269 24.74 10.11 -20.14
N ALA A 270 25.87 10.03 -19.42
CA ALA A 270 26.55 8.77 -19.21
C ALA A 270 26.01 8.10 -17.94
N ASP A 271 25.55 6.86 -18.07
CA ASP A 271 25.10 6.07 -16.93
C ASP A 271 25.22 4.56 -17.24
N ASP A 272 25.67 3.78 -16.24
CA ASP A 272 25.86 2.32 -16.38
C ASP A 272 24.53 1.55 -16.50
N HIS A 273 23.39 2.20 -16.26
CA HIS A 273 22.08 1.65 -16.55
C HIS A 273 21.89 1.31 -18.05
N ALA A 274 22.56 2.05 -18.92
CA ALA A 274 22.57 1.78 -20.37
C ALA A 274 23.58 0.65 -20.68
N ASP A 275 23.06 -0.56 -20.88
CA ASP A 275 23.86 -1.74 -21.24
C ASP A 275 24.21 -1.70 -22.74
N PRO A 276 25.52 -1.62 -23.10
CA PRO A 276 25.95 -1.59 -24.51
C PRO A 276 25.57 -2.84 -25.31
N GLU A 277 25.37 -3.98 -24.63
CA GLU A 277 25.01 -5.26 -25.26
C GLU A 277 23.49 -5.40 -25.49
N LEU A 278 22.69 -4.50 -24.91
CA LEU A 278 21.23 -4.58 -24.99
C LEU A 278 20.67 -3.58 -26.03
N GLY A 279 20.09 -4.10 -27.11
CA GLY A 279 19.46 -3.31 -28.17
C GLY A 279 20.43 -2.32 -28.82
N SER A 280 20.10 -1.02 -28.81
CA SER A 280 20.97 0.04 -29.32
C SER A 280 22.08 0.45 -28.34
N GLY A 281 22.04 0.02 -27.10
CA GLY A 281 22.91 0.51 -26.01
C GLY A 281 22.53 1.91 -25.51
N ALA A 282 21.42 2.46 -25.95
CA ALA A 282 20.90 3.75 -25.51
C ALA A 282 19.49 3.62 -24.95
N VAL A 283 19.23 4.25 -23.81
CA VAL A 283 17.96 4.17 -23.07
C VAL A 283 17.38 5.56 -22.90
N LYS A 284 16.10 5.75 -23.26
CA LYS A 284 15.39 6.97 -22.91
C LYS A 284 15.17 7.04 -21.41
N ILE A 285 15.28 8.19 -20.81
CA ILE A 285 15.14 8.39 -19.37
C ILE A 285 13.94 9.28 -19.07
N THR A 286 12.92 8.66 -18.48
CA THR A 286 11.65 9.30 -18.10
C THR A 286 11.46 9.22 -16.57
N PRO A 287 12.19 10.02 -15.80
CA PRO A 287 12.34 9.84 -14.36
C PRO A 287 11.04 10.04 -13.55
N GLY A 288 10.02 10.66 -14.15
CA GLY A 288 8.70 10.79 -13.54
C GLY A 288 7.78 9.58 -13.73
N HIS A 289 8.19 8.55 -14.51
CA HIS A 289 7.33 7.43 -14.92
C HIS A 289 8.00 6.05 -14.88
N ASP A 290 9.24 5.95 -14.38
CA ASP A 290 9.95 4.69 -14.22
C ASP A 290 10.90 4.76 -13.03
N PHE A 291 10.93 3.73 -12.18
CA PHE A 291 11.74 3.70 -10.96
C PHE A 291 13.24 3.67 -11.25
N ASN A 292 13.68 2.93 -12.27
CA ASN A 292 15.08 2.90 -12.67
C ASN A 292 15.51 4.25 -13.26
N ASP A 293 14.67 4.81 -14.13
CA ASP A 293 14.90 6.13 -14.73
C ASP A 293 14.93 7.25 -13.69
N PHE A 294 14.14 7.11 -12.60
CA PHE A 294 14.18 8.04 -11.47
C PHE A 294 15.55 8.08 -10.80
N ASP A 295 16.18 6.92 -10.60
CA ASP A 295 17.52 6.84 -10.03
C ASP A 295 18.59 7.34 -11.00
N VAL A 296 18.48 7.04 -12.31
CA VAL A 296 19.33 7.65 -13.33
C VAL A 296 19.18 9.16 -13.33
N GLY A 297 17.94 9.66 -13.24
CA GLY A 297 17.65 11.09 -13.17
C GLY A 297 18.32 11.78 -12.00
N LYS A 298 18.31 11.17 -10.80
CA LYS A 298 19.03 11.68 -9.62
C LYS A 298 20.55 11.72 -9.85
N ARG A 299 21.12 10.64 -10.42
CA ARG A 299 22.57 10.61 -10.75
C ARG A 299 22.94 11.65 -11.81
N ALA A 300 22.03 11.92 -12.75
CA ALA A 300 22.18 12.99 -13.75
C ALA A 300 22.00 14.41 -13.19
N GLY A 301 21.64 14.54 -11.88
CA GLY A 301 21.52 15.80 -11.17
C GLY A 301 20.11 16.42 -11.17
N PHE A 302 19.10 15.73 -11.67
CA PHE A 302 17.71 16.21 -11.58
C PHE A 302 17.17 16.05 -10.16
N LYS A 303 16.53 17.10 -9.66
CA LYS A 303 15.79 17.02 -8.39
C LYS A 303 14.41 16.41 -8.63
N PRO A 304 13.84 15.66 -7.68
CA PRO A 304 12.50 15.08 -7.84
C PRO A 304 11.42 16.09 -8.26
N GLY A 305 11.46 17.33 -7.72
CA GLY A 305 10.52 18.38 -8.09
C GLY A 305 10.66 18.94 -9.52
N GLU A 306 11.77 18.62 -10.20
CA GLU A 306 12.05 19.03 -11.59
C GLU A 306 11.70 17.92 -12.58
N MET A 307 11.48 16.69 -12.10
CA MET A 307 11.17 15.54 -12.94
C MET A 307 9.76 15.66 -13.52
N LEU A 308 9.67 15.46 -14.83
CA LEU A 308 8.42 15.65 -15.57
C LEU A 308 7.48 14.48 -15.36
N ASN A 309 6.23 14.79 -15.00
CA ASN A 309 5.11 13.89 -15.00
C ASN A 309 4.10 14.36 -16.06
N MET A 310 3.41 13.46 -16.74
CA MET A 310 2.43 13.78 -17.76
C MET A 310 1.08 13.11 -17.58
N PHE A 311 0.85 12.50 -16.43
CA PHE A 311 -0.43 11.85 -16.10
C PHE A 311 -1.06 12.47 -14.85
N ASP A 312 -2.38 12.46 -14.79
CA ASP A 312 -3.14 12.76 -13.59
C ASP A 312 -3.40 11.51 -12.73
N VAL A 313 -4.19 11.66 -11.67
CA VAL A 313 -4.51 10.59 -10.73
C VAL A 313 -5.30 9.42 -11.36
N GLU A 314 -5.91 9.61 -12.53
CA GLU A 314 -6.62 8.59 -13.31
C GLU A 314 -5.76 8.00 -14.44
N ALA A 315 -4.48 8.40 -14.50
CA ALA A 315 -3.56 8.12 -15.58
C ALA A 315 -4.03 8.62 -16.96
N LEU A 316 -4.78 9.73 -16.96
CA LEU A 316 -5.08 10.49 -18.16
C LEU A 316 -3.94 11.47 -18.44
N VAL A 317 -3.68 11.72 -19.71
CA VAL A 317 -2.61 12.64 -20.13
C VAL A 317 -2.98 14.09 -19.85
N VAL A 318 -2.10 14.80 -19.15
CA VAL A 318 -2.27 16.21 -18.75
C VAL A 318 -1.04 17.06 -19.05
N GLN A 319 -1.23 18.38 -19.15
CA GLN A 319 -0.14 19.34 -19.31
C GLN A 319 0.40 19.75 -17.94
N THR A 320 1.59 19.30 -17.60
CA THR A 320 2.26 19.64 -16.32
C THR A 320 3.38 20.66 -16.48
N ALA A 321 3.81 20.92 -17.71
CA ALA A 321 4.78 21.95 -18.06
C ALA A 321 4.45 22.51 -19.45
N ASP A 322 4.80 23.76 -19.70
CA ASP A 322 4.49 24.43 -20.96
C ASP A 322 5.06 23.66 -22.17
N GLY A 323 4.17 23.31 -23.11
CA GLY A 323 4.54 22.63 -24.35
C GLY A 323 5.06 21.19 -24.18
N LEU A 324 4.85 20.58 -23.02
CA LEU A 324 5.26 19.19 -22.74
C LEU A 324 4.46 18.21 -23.60
N VAL A 325 3.14 18.40 -23.64
CA VAL A 325 2.21 17.50 -24.32
C VAL A 325 1.47 18.23 -25.44
N PRO A 326 1.46 17.74 -26.69
CA PRO A 326 0.59 18.25 -27.74
C PRO A 326 -0.90 18.11 -27.40
N ASP A 327 -1.69 19.15 -27.68
CA ASP A 327 -3.12 19.28 -27.31
C ASP A 327 -3.97 18.04 -27.67
N LYS A 328 -3.64 17.40 -28.80
CA LYS A 328 -4.39 16.23 -29.28
C LYS A 328 -4.34 15.00 -28.36
N TYR A 329 -3.42 14.94 -27.40
CA TYR A 329 -3.30 13.85 -26.43
C TYR A 329 -3.95 14.17 -25.08
N LEU A 330 -4.25 15.44 -24.80
CA LEU A 330 -4.75 15.88 -23.51
C LEU A 330 -6.12 15.25 -23.17
N GLY A 331 -6.26 14.80 -21.93
CA GLY A 331 -7.47 14.17 -21.40
C GLY A 331 -7.74 12.75 -21.88
N LEU A 332 -6.82 12.15 -22.64
CA LEU A 332 -6.95 10.77 -23.13
C LEU A 332 -6.24 9.78 -22.19
N ASP A 333 -6.77 8.55 -22.18
CA ASP A 333 -6.13 7.43 -21.47
C ASP A 333 -4.74 7.12 -22.04
N ARG A 334 -3.80 6.79 -21.14
CA ARG A 334 -2.39 6.51 -21.48
C ARG A 334 -2.22 5.45 -22.58
N PHE A 335 -3.04 4.40 -22.62
CA PHE A 335 -2.92 3.35 -23.64
C PHE A 335 -3.48 3.79 -25.00
N VAL A 336 -4.51 4.63 -25.02
CA VAL A 336 -4.98 5.29 -26.23
C VAL A 336 -3.89 6.20 -26.78
N VAL A 337 -3.25 6.98 -25.93
CA VAL A 337 -2.14 7.86 -26.31
C VAL A 337 -0.91 7.07 -26.79
N ARG A 338 -0.64 5.89 -26.22
CA ARG A 338 0.40 4.97 -26.72
C ARG A 338 0.23 4.69 -28.22
N ASP A 339 -0.97 4.26 -28.62
CA ASP A 339 -1.25 3.93 -30.01
C ASP A 339 -1.15 5.15 -30.92
N MET A 340 -1.62 6.31 -30.44
CA MET A 340 -1.51 7.56 -31.19
C MET A 340 -0.06 8.01 -31.35
N ILE A 341 0.77 7.94 -30.31
CA ILE A 341 2.20 8.29 -30.37
C ILE A 341 2.92 7.38 -31.37
N VAL A 342 2.69 6.08 -31.35
CA VAL A 342 3.29 5.14 -32.30
C VAL A 342 2.92 5.50 -33.74
N ALA A 343 1.65 5.81 -34.00
CA ALA A 343 1.19 6.24 -35.32
C ALA A 343 1.83 7.56 -35.76
N ASP A 344 1.95 8.53 -34.87
CA ASP A 344 2.59 9.82 -35.18
C ASP A 344 4.10 9.68 -35.42
N MET A 345 4.79 8.87 -34.61
CA MET A 345 6.22 8.57 -34.83
C MET A 345 6.46 7.87 -36.15
N LYS A 346 5.58 6.96 -36.57
CA LYS A 346 5.59 6.31 -37.87
C LYS A 346 5.35 7.32 -38.98
N GLY A 347 4.33 8.16 -38.86
CA GLY A 347 3.99 9.20 -39.85
C GLY A 347 5.08 10.24 -40.04
N ALA A 348 5.83 10.56 -38.98
CA ALA A 348 6.97 11.49 -39.00
C ALA A 348 8.30 10.82 -39.42
N GLY A 349 8.32 9.51 -39.64
CA GLY A 349 9.53 8.77 -40.08
C GLY A 349 10.52 8.45 -38.96
N PHE A 350 10.10 8.59 -37.69
CA PHE A 350 10.93 8.30 -36.51
C PHE A 350 10.81 6.86 -36.01
N LEU A 351 9.77 6.11 -36.40
CA LEU A 351 9.64 4.70 -36.06
C LEU A 351 10.65 3.87 -36.88
N VAL A 352 11.40 3.00 -36.23
CA VAL A 352 12.24 1.98 -36.86
C VAL A 352 11.44 0.69 -36.92
N PRO A 353 11.07 0.19 -38.11
CA PRO A 353 10.29 -1.04 -38.21
C PRO A 353 11.09 -2.26 -37.75
N HIS A 354 10.43 -3.19 -37.09
CA HIS A 354 10.99 -4.49 -36.74
C HIS A 354 10.79 -5.48 -37.92
N LEU A 355 11.87 -6.14 -38.31
CA LEU A 355 11.85 -7.08 -39.45
C LEU A 355 11.58 -8.51 -38.92
N VAL A 356 10.52 -9.12 -39.40
CA VAL A 356 10.16 -10.50 -39.07
C VAL A 356 10.43 -11.37 -40.30
N THR A 357 11.34 -12.33 -40.17
CA THR A 357 11.62 -13.31 -41.24
C THR A 357 10.80 -14.56 -40.99
N ALA A 358 9.88 -14.87 -41.86
CA ALA A 358 9.08 -16.09 -41.84
C ALA A 358 9.92 -17.32 -42.20
N LYS A 359 9.42 -18.53 -41.90
CA LYS A 359 10.13 -19.78 -42.15
C LYS A 359 10.43 -20.07 -43.64
N ASP A 360 9.66 -19.47 -44.52
CA ASP A 360 9.82 -19.52 -45.98
C ASP A 360 10.78 -18.45 -46.56
N GLY A 361 11.36 -17.62 -45.65
CA GLY A 361 12.29 -16.55 -46.00
C GLY A 361 11.63 -15.22 -46.37
N GLU A 362 10.31 -15.11 -46.34
CA GLU A 362 9.62 -13.83 -46.53
C GLU A 362 9.90 -12.89 -45.33
N VAL A 363 10.28 -11.66 -45.63
CA VAL A 363 10.54 -10.60 -44.63
C VAL A 363 9.36 -9.65 -44.62
N THR A 364 8.72 -9.53 -43.47
CA THR A 364 7.63 -8.59 -43.20
C THR A 364 8.06 -7.55 -42.17
N GLU A 365 7.50 -6.35 -42.28
CA GLU A 365 7.75 -5.27 -41.31
C GLU A 365 6.60 -5.18 -40.32
N THR A 366 6.94 -5.02 -39.04
CA THR A 366 6.00 -4.73 -37.95
C THR A 366 6.40 -3.45 -37.23
N ASP A 367 5.46 -2.75 -36.61
CA ASP A 367 5.72 -1.50 -35.91
C ASP A 367 6.47 -1.70 -34.59
N PHE A 368 6.57 -2.92 -34.11
CA PHE A 368 7.23 -3.29 -32.85
C PHE A 368 7.76 -4.73 -32.91
N GLU A 369 8.75 -4.99 -32.08
CA GLU A 369 9.19 -6.34 -31.76
C GLU A 369 8.24 -6.96 -30.74
N PRO A 370 7.55 -8.07 -31.04
CA PRO A 370 6.67 -8.73 -30.07
C PRO A 370 7.45 -9.25 -28.87
N ARG A 371 7.03 -8.88 -27.67
CA ARG A 371 7.62 -9.36 -26.41
C ARG A 371 6.55 -9.67 -25.37
N THR A 372 6.86 -10.59 -24.47
CA THR A 372 6.14 -10.72 -23.20
C THR A 372 6.75 -9.71 -22.23
N VAL A 373 5.92 -8.84 -21.68
CA VAL A 373 6.31 -7.78 -20.75
C VAL A 373 5.76 -8.10 -19.38
N ALA A 374 6.63 -8.19 -18.39
CA ALA A 374 6.26 -8.28 -16.98
C ALA A 374 5.61 -6.95 -16.56
N THR A 375 4.30 -6.96 -16.42
CA THR A 375 3.50 -5.75 -16.19
C THR A 375 2.94 -5.74 -14.76
N PRO A 376 3.14 -4.66 -13.98
CA PRO A 376 2.64 -4.55 -12.61
C PRO A 376 1.14 -4.24 -12.61
N PHE A 377 0.37 -4.98 -11.79
CA PHE A 377 -1.05 -4.77 -11.55
C PHE A 377 -1.29 -4.59 -10.06
N GLY A 378 -2.21 -3.72 -9.68
CA GLY A 378 -2.71 -3.66 -8.30
C GLY A 378 -3.58 -4.90 -7.99
N ASP A 379 -3.31 -5.57 -6.88
CA ASP A 379 -4.03 -6.78 -6.46
C ASP A 379 -5.51 -6.49 -6.18
N ARG A 380 -5.83 -5.29 -5.70
CA ARG A 380 -7.18 -4.83 -5.37
C ARG A 380 -7.88 -4.15 -6.53
N GLY A 381 -7.21 -3.19 -7.20
CA GLY A 381 -7.75 -2.45 -8.33
C GLY A 381 -7.91 -3.29 -9.59
N GLY A 382 -7.00 -4.26 -9.78
CA GLY A 382 -6.95 -5.14 -10.95
C GLY A 382 -6.53 -4.43 -12.23
N VAL A 383 -5.95 -3.22 -12.13
CA VAL A 383 -5.48 -2.39 -13.24
C VAL A 383 -3.97 -2.29 -13.25
N VAL A 384 -3.40 -1.93 -14.40
CA VAL A 384 -1.96 -1.67 -14.52
C VAL A 384 -1.59 -0.46 -13.67
N ILE A 385 -0.60 -0.63 -12.80
CA ILE A 385 -0.05 0.41 -11.92
C ILE A 385 0.70 1.44 -12.74
N GLU A 386 0.67 2.70 -12.29
CA GLU A 386 1.49 3.78 -12.82
C GLU A 386 2.56 4.18 -11.80
N PRO A 387 3.86 4.11 -12.13
CA PRO A 387 4.86 4.83 -11.37
C PRO A 387 4.55 6.32 -11.42
N TRP A 388 4.19 6.92 -10.29
CA TRP A 388 3.68 8.29 -10.22
C TRP A 388 4.44 9.13 -9.21
N LEU A 389 4.89 10.29 -9.64
CA LEU A 389 5.71 11.19 -8.84
C LEU A 389 4.83 12.10 -7.97
N THR A 390 4.85 11.90 -6.67
CA THR A 390 4.02 12.64 -5.73
C THR A 390 4.69 12.81 -4.37
N ASP A 391 4.23 13.80 -3.60
CA ASP A 391 4.64 13.98 -2.20
C ASP A 391 3.91 12.97 -1.32
N GLN A 392 4.66 12.21 -0.54
CA GLN A 392 4.13 11.16 0.34
C GLN A 392 4.87 11.15 1.68
N TRP A 393 4.26 10.51 2.69
CA TRP A 393 4.89 10.27 3.97
C TRP A 393 5.63 8.93 3.97
N TYR A 394 6.86 8.94 4.45
CA TYR A 394 7.74 7.77 4.48
C TYR A 394 8.25 7.51 5.89
N VAL A 395 8.39 6.22 6.20
CA VAL A 395 9.12 5.71 7.38
C VAL A 395 10.52 5.29 6.95
N ASP A 396 11.55 5.71 7.69
CA ASP A 396 12.91 5.17 7.57
C ASP A 396 12.97 3.75 8.15
N ALA A 397 12.47 2.80 7.36
CA ALA A 397 12.40 1.41 7.75
C ALA A 397 13.79 0.77 7.91
N ALA A 398 14.80 1.26 7.19
CA ALA A 398 16.16 0.74 7.28
C ALA A 398 16.77 0.99 8.67
N THR A 399 16.60 2.19 9.22
CA THR A 399 17.03 2.50 10.60
C THR A 399 16.25 1.67 11.62
N LEU A 400 14.92 1.52 11.44
CA LEU A 400 14.08 0.76 12.35
C LEU A 400 14.33 -0.76 12.28
N ALA A 401 14.86 -1.30 11.17
CA ALA A 401 15.17 -2.70 11.00
C ALA A 401 16.37 -3.17 11.85
N GLY A 402 17.25 -2.27 12.26
CA GLY A 402 18.46 -2.60 13.02
C GLY A 402 18.19 -3.38 14.30
N PRO A 403 17.47 -2.81 15.28
CA PRO A 403 17.19 -3.46 16.56
C PRO A 403 16.51 -4.84 16.46
N PRO A 404 15.46 -5.07 15.62
CA PRO A 404 14.87 -6.39 15.46
C PRO A 404 15.84 -7.42 14.86
N MET A 405 16.69 -7.04 13.92
CA MET A 405 17.72 -7.94 13.39
C MET A 405 18.72 -8.35 14.47
N GLU A 406 19.14 -7.42 15.34
CA GLU A 406 20.00 -7.74 16.50
C GLU A 406 19.29 -8.68 17.47
N ALA A 407 18.01 -8.46 17.76
CA ALA A 407 17.23 -9.28 18.66
C ALA A 407 17.09 -10.73 18.17
N VAL A 408 17.04 -10.96 16.84
CA VAL A 408 17.07 -12.31 16.27
C VAL A 408 18.48 -12.90 16.31
N ARG A 409 19.53 -12.11 16.03
CA ARG A 409 20.92 -12.60 16.05
C ARG A 409 21.38 -13.03 17.44
N ASP A 410 20.95 -12.32 18.49
CA ASP A 410 21.32 -12.61 19.87
C ASP A 410 20.34 -13.57 20.59
N GLY A 411 19.28 -14.00 19.91
CA GLY A 411 18.32 -14.98 20.41
C GLY A 411 17.24 -14.43 21.36
N ARG A 412 17.09 -13.12 21.50
CA ARG A 412 15.94 -12.52 22.21
C ARG A 412 14.64 -12.74 21.47
N ILE A 413 14.70 -12.87 20.15
CA ILE A 413 13.60 -13.28 19.27
C ILE A 413 14.04 -14.55 18.55
N GLU A 414 13.20 -15.57 18.61
CA GLU A 414 13.41 -16.83 17.91
C GLU A 414 12.39 -16.99 16.78
N ILE A 415 12.87 -17.24 15.56
CA ILE A 415 12.04 -17.53 14.38
C ILE A 415 11.81 -19.03 14.30
N VAL A 416 10.56 -19.46 14.35
CA VAL A 416 10.17 -20.87 14.34
C VAL A 416 9.30 -21.16 13.10
N PRO A 417 9.69 -22.13 12.25
CA PRO A 417 10.96 -22.86 12.25
C PRO A 417 12.14 -21.97 11.79
N LYS A 418 13.32 -22.29 12.26
CA LYS A 418 14.57 -21.55 12.03
C LYS A 418 14.93 -21.35 10.55
N THR A 419 14.40 -22.20 9.67
CA THR A 419 14.60 -22.09 8.21
C THR A 419 14.14 -20.76 7.63
N TRP A 420 13.24 -20.03 8.30
CA TRP A 420 12.74 -18.72 7.88
C TRP A 420 13.63 -17.54 8.30
N GLU A 421 14.65 -17.75 9.14
CA GLU A 421 15.62 -16.69 9.49
C GLU A 421 16.29 -16.09 8.26
N LYS A 422 16.63 -16.91 7.26
CA LYS A 422 17.24 -16.41 6.02
C LYS A 422 16.30 -15.45 5.28
N THR A 423 15.02 -15.78 5.20
CA THR A 423 14.02 -14.92 4.55
C THR A 423 13.86 -13.62 5.33
N PHE A 424 13.80 -13.68 6.67
CA PHE A 424 13.72 -12.51 7.53
C PHE A 424 14.91 -11.56 7.31
N PHE A 425 16.16 -12.08 7.38
CA PHE A 425 17.33 -11.23 7.18
C PHE A 425 17.43 -10.68 5.77
N ASN A 426 17.15 -11.48 4.74
CA ASN A 426 17.15 -10.99 3.36
C ASN A 426 16.15 -9.84 3.15
N TRP A 427 14.98 -9.90 3.78
CA TRP A 427 14.00 -8.83 3.73
C TRP A 427 14.46 -7.59 4.49
N MET A 428 14.89 -7.75 5.75
CA MET A 428 15.26 -6.64 6.63
C MET A 428 16.53 -5.91 6.19
N GLU A 429 17.52 -6.63 5.63
CA GLU A 429 18.78 -6.04 5.15
C GLU A 429 18.59 -5.23 3.85
N ASN A 430 17.54 -5.50 3.08
CA ASN A 430 17.23 -4.83 1.82
C ASN A 430 15.97 -3.95 1.89
N ILE A 431 15.47 -3.68 3.11
CA ILE A 431 14.20 -2.95 3.28
C ILE A 431 14.31 -1.52 2.75
N GLN A 432 13.31 -1.10 1.98
CA GLN A 432 13.22 0.24 1.42
C GLN A 432 12.41 1.17 2.33
N PRO A 433 12.53 2.49 2.17
CA PRO A 433 11.66 3.43 2.85
C PRO A 433 10.19 3.10 2.58
N TRP A 434 9.41 2.98 3.64
CA TRP A 434 8.01 2.58 3.55
C TRP A 434 7.10 3.80 3.38
N CYS A 435 6.39 3.88 2.24
CA CYS A 435 5.34 4.86 2.01
C CYS A 435 4.12 4.52 2.86
N VAL A 436 3.75 5.40 3.80
CA VAL A 436 2.66 5.15 4.76
C VAL A 436 1.41 6.00 4.52
N SER A 437 1.42 6.90 3.55
CA SER A 437 0.23 7.70 3.21
C SER A 437 -0.63 7.04 2.14
N ARG A 438 -1.96 7.12 2.29
CA ARG A 438 -2.96 6.58 1.37
C ARG A 438 -4.05 7.64 1.15
N GLN A 439 -4.42 7.85 -0.11
CA GLN A 439 -5.43 8.82 -0.54
C GLN A 439 -6.84 8.22 -0.42
N LEU A 440 -7.16 7.74 0.77
CA LEU A 440 -8.43 7.11 1.13
C LEU A 440 -9.20 7.99 2.13
N TRP A 441 -10.47 7.71 2.30
CA TRP A 441 -11.28 8.33 3.34
C TRP A 441 -11.35 7.48 4.62
N TRP A 442 -11.27 6.15 4.48
CA TRP A 442 -11.34 5.19 5.57
C TRP A 442 -9.95 4.83 6.09
N GLY A 443 -9.68 5.14 7.36
CA GLY A 443 -8.42 4.86 8.04
C GLY A 443 -8.05 5.96 9.05
N HIS A 444 -6.90 5.82 9.69
CA HIS A 444 -6.34 6.82 10.60
C HIS A 444 -5.83 8.02 9.81
N ARG A 445 -6.45 9.17 9.95
CA ARG A 445 -5.95 10.41 9.33
C ARG A 445 -4.57 10.76 9.83
N ILE A 446 -3.70 11.13 8.93
CA ILE A 446 -2.34 11.57 9.25
C ILE A 446 -2.41 12.79 10.18
N PRO A 447 -1.69 12.78 11.32
CA PRO A 447 -1.70 13.86 12.30
C PRO A 447 -0.71 14.97 11.91
N ALA A 448 -0.90 15.53 10.73
CA ALA A 448 -0.09 16.62 10.17
C ALA A 448 -1.01 17.74 9.66
N TRP A 449 -0.54 18.98 9.81
CA TRP A 449 -1.24 20.18 9.37
C TRP A 449 -0.30 21.07 8.57
N TYR A 450 -0.83 21.72 7.57
CA TYR A 450 -0.09 22.56 6.64
C TYR A 450 -0.53 24.02 6.78
N ALA A 451 0.44 24.93 6.81
CA ALA A 451 0.21 26.36 6.71
C ALA A 451 0.48 26.86 5.29
N ASP A 452 -0.12 27.99 4.93
CA ASP A 452 -0.01 28.62 3.60
C ASP A 452 1.44 29.01 3.23
N ASP A 453 2.32 29.17 4.21
CA ASP A 453 3.75 29.46 4.01
C ASP A 453 4.60 28.21 3.70
N GLY A 454 3.98 27.04 3.65
CA GLY A 454 4.61 25.75 3.43
C GLY A 454 5.11 25.05 4.71
N GLY A 455 4.81 25.61 5.89
CA GLY A 455 5.12 24.97 7.18
C GLY A 455 4.31 23.69 7.38
N ILE A 456 4.95 22.67 7.96
CA ILE A 456 4.34 21.38 8.30
C ILE A 456 4.40 21.22 9.82
N TYR A 457 3.25 20.99 10.45
CA TYR A 457 3.10 20.86 11.88
C TYR A 457 2.52 19.48 12.21
N VAL A 458 3.29 18.65 12.91
CA VAL A 458 2.91 17.30 13.32
C VAL A 458 2.70 17.29 14.82
N ALA A 459 1.50 16.89 15.27
CA ALA A 459 1.11 16.91 16.67
C ALA A 459 0.07 15.82 16.98
N GLU A 460 -0.21 15.56 18.25
CA GLU A 460 -1.22 14.57 18.64
C GLU A 460 -2.66 15.10 18.46
N SER A 461 -2.84 16.42 18.44
CA SER A 461 -4.14 17.07 18.19
C SER A 461 -4.00 18.35 17.35
N GLU A 462 -5.12 18.87 16.84
CA GLU A 462 -5.19 20.13 16.11
C GLU A 462 -4.82 21.31 17.01
N GLU A 463 -5.24 21.29 18.28
CA GLU A 463 -4.92 22.33 19.25
C GLU A 463 -3.41 22.43 19.49
N GLU A 464 -2.72 21.29 19.61
CA GLU A 464 -1.26 21.25 19.73
C GLU A 464 -0.57 21.76 18.46
N ALA A 465 -1.05 21.32 17.28
CA ALA A 465 -0.55 21.83 16.00
C ALA A 465 -0.73 23.33 15.88
N GLN A 466 -1.89 23.87 16.32
CA GLN A 466 -2.17 25.30 16.31
C GLN A 466 -1.26 26.08 17.27
N VAL A 467 -0.94 25.50 18.43
CA VAL A 467 0.04 26.10 19.36
C VAL A 467 1.44 26.20 18.70
N LEU A 468 1.86 25.16 17.97
CA LEU A 468 3.13 25.16 17.24
C LEU A 468 3.13 26.17 16.09
N ALA A 469 2.02 26.33 15.39
CA ALA A 469 1.87 27.25 14.24
C ALA A 469 1.59 28.71 14.65
N GLY A 470 1.24 28.96 15.93
CA GLY A 470 0.82 30.28 16.38
C GLY A 470 -0.52 30.70 15.80
N ASN A 471 -0.58 31.84 15.09
CA ASN A 471 -1.82 32.38 14.51
C ASN A 471 -2.02 31.98 13.02
N MET A 472 -1.20 31.09 12.47
CA MET A 472 -1.33 30.68 11.07
C MET A 472 -2.54 29.76 10.88
N PRO A 473 -3.36 29.97 9.85
CA PRO A 473 -4.40 29.01 9.48
C PRO A 473 -3.78 27.68 9.11
N LEU A 474 -4.37 26.59 9.59
CA LEU A 474 -3.91 25.24 9.33
C LEU A 474 -4.93 24.44 8.54
N THR A 475 -4.44 23.63 7.61
CA THR A 475 -5.23 22.62 6.90
C THR A 475 -4.69 21.26 7.23
N ARG A 476 -5.53 20.36 7.74
CA ARG A 476 -5.14 18.99 8.08
C ARG A 476 -4.88 18.16 6.83
N ASP A 477 -3.90 17.28 6.89
CA ASP A 477 -3.62 16.30 5.84
C ASP A 477 -4.88 15.47 5.53
N GLU A 478 -5.18 15.31 4.24
CA GLU A 478 -6.36 14.55 3.78
C GLU A 478 -6.10 13.05 3.71
N ASP A 479 -4.84 12.63 3.70
CA ASP A 479 -4.47 11.23 3.59
C ASP A 479 -4.68 10.49 4.92
N VAL A 480 -4.83 9.18 4.81
CA VAL A 480 -4.82 8.26 5.95
C VAL A 480 -3.55 7.42 5.96
N LEU A 481 -3.24 6.83 7.09
CA LEU A 481 -2.12 5.92 7.24
C LEU A 481 -2.42 4.56 6.60
N ASP A 482 -1.38 3.94 6.06
CA ASP A 482 -1.41 2.54 5.65
C ASP A 482 -1.94 1.65 6.78
N THR A 483 -2.78 0.69 6.45
CA THR A 483 -3.36 -0.27 7.40
C THR A 483 -2.28 -0.94 8.27
N TRP A 484 -1.16 -1.29 7.67
CA TRP A 484 -0.07 -1.99 8.38
C TRP A 484 0.65 -1.11 9.39
N PHE A 485 0.55 0.21 9.27
CA PHE A 485 1.09 1.11 10.28
C PHE A 485 0.38 0.94 11.63
N SER A 486 -0.95 0.83 11.62
CA SER A 486 -1.72 0.55 12.83
C SER A 486 -1.61 -0.92 13.25
N SER A 487 -1.67 -1.87 12.30
CA SER A 487 -1.60 -3.30 12.59
C SER A 487 -0.27 -3.71 13.23
N ALA A 488 0.84 -3.03 12.88
CA ALA A 488 2.14 -3.23 13.53
C ALA A 488 2.12 -2.90 15.04
N LEU A 489 1.19 -2.06 15.49
CA LEU A 489 1.06 -1.68 16.90
C LEU A 489 0.22 -2.68 17.71
N TRP A 490 -0.39 -3.67 17.05
CA TRP A 490 -1.28 -4.65 17.68
C TRP A 490 -0.69 -5.32 18.93
N PRO A 491 0.59 -5.76 18.97
CA PRO A 491 1.16 -6.46 20.12
C PRO A 491 1.18 -5.66 21.42
N PHE A 492 1.18 -4.34 21.38
CA PHE A 492 1.25 -3.50 22.57
C PHE A 492 0.06 -2.57 22.76
N ALA A 493 -0.55 -2.07 21.68
CA ALA A 493 -1.77 -1.26 21.79
C ALA A 493 -2.93 -2.07 22.39
N THR A 494 -3.06 -3.35 22.05
CA THR A 494 -4.06 -4.27 22.63
C THR A 494 -3.82 -4.58 24.12
N LEU A 495 -2.63 -4.29 24.63
CA LEU A 495 -2.28 -4.44 26.04
C LEU A 495 -2.36 -3.12 26.84
N GLY A 496 -2.92 -2.06 26.22
CA GLY A 496 -3.22 -0.79 26.88
C GLY A 496 -2.19 0.31 26.70
N TRP A 497 -1.15 0.11 25.89
CA TRP A 497 -0.21 1.18 25.57
C TRP A 497 -0.90 2.26 24.69
N PRO A 498 -0.64 3.58 24.90
CA PRO A 498 0.36 4.19 25.80
C PRO A 498 -0.10 4.44 27.25
N ASP A 499 -1.35 4.23 27.59
CA ASP A 499 -1.93 4.63 28.87
C ASP A 499 -1.65 3.64 30.03
N GLY A 500 -1.08 2.47 29.73
CA GLY A 500 -0.76 1.40 30.68
C GLY A 500 -1.84 0.33 30.81
N ALA A 501 -1.51 -0.81 31.44
CA ALA A 501 -2.33 -2.02 31.48
C ALA A 501 -3.73 -1.87 32.13
N ASN A 502 -3.99 -0.77 32.85
CA ASN A 502 -5.28 -0.50 33.48
C ASN A 502 -6.30 0.16 32.53
N SER A 503 -5.91 0.56 31.34
CA SER A 503 -6.79 1.14 30.31
C SER A 503 -7.39 0.09 29.36
N SER A 504 -7.55 -1.14 29.85
CA SER A 504 -8.22 -2.22 29.09
C SER A 504 -9.67 -1.81 28.72
N PRO A 505 -10.16 -2.11 27.51
CA PRO A 505 -11.51 -1.75 27.06
C PRO A 505 -12.66 -2.18 27.97
N SER A 506 -12.42 -3.17 28.84
CA SER A 506 -13.40 -3.58 29.88
C SER A 506 -13.64 -2.53 30.97
N SER A 507 -12.80 -1.50 31.07
CA SER A 507 -12.98 -0.37 32.00
C SER A 507 -13.64 0.85 31.35
N LEU A 508 -13.73 0.89 30.02
CA LEU A 508 -14.48 1.89 29.28
C LEU A 508 -15.90 1.34 29.11
N GLY A 509 -16.87 1.91 29.88
CA GLY A 509 -18.27 1.51 29.80
C GLY A 509 -18.82 1.64 28.38
N GLU A 510 -19.90 0.91 28.08
CA GLU A 510 -20.58 0.94 26.77
C GLU A 510 -20.93 2.36 26.26
N GLY A 511 -20.94 3.38 27.16
CA GLY A 511 -21.16 4.78 26.83
C GLY A 511 -20.03 5.43 26.00
N ASP A 512 -18.77 5.04 26.22
CA ASP A 512 -17.60 5.65 25.55
C ASP A 512 -17.35 5.09 24.15
N ARG A 513 -17.88 3.91 23.83
CA ARG A 513 -17.81 3.34 22.48
C ARG A 513 -18.61 4.12 21.43
N ALA A 514 -19.61 4.91 21.89
CA ALA A 514 -20.43 5.78 21.04
C ALA A 514 -19.91 7.23 20.95
N ALA A 515 -19.09 7.67 21.91
CA ALA A 515 -18.63 9.06 22.00
C ALA A 515 -17.43 9.41 21.12
N GLY A 516 -16.71 8.42 20.58
CA GLY A 516 -15.61 8.63 19.62
C GLY A 516 -16.04 9.08 18.22
N MET A 517 -17.33 9.36 18.01
CA MET A 517 -17.88 9.74 16.70
C MET A 517 -18.10 11.24 16.48
N VAL A 518 -17.87 12.10 17.47
CA VAL A 518 -18.17 13.54 17.29
C VAL A 518 -17.14 14.40 18.01
N GLU A 519 -16.07 14.73 17.37
CA GLU A 519 -15.43 16.04 17.52
C GLU A 519 -15.31 16.68 16.12
N GLY A 520 -16.42 17.20 15.70
CA GLY A 520 -16.62 18.14 14.61
C GLY A 520 -17.96 18.78 14.87
N ASP A 521 -17.98 20.07 15.21
CA ASP A 521 -19.15 20.87 15.54
C ASP A 521 -20.36 20.63 14.62
N GLY A 522 -21.44 20.12 15.19
CA GLY A 522 -22.73 20.05 14.51
C GLY A 522 -23.67 19.00 15.07
N ALA A 523 -24.47 19.40 16.06
CA ALA A 523 -25.51 18.55 16.62
C ALA A 523 -26.45 17.97 15.56
N ALA A 524 -26.48 16.65 15.41
CA ALA A 524 -27.53 15.94 14.69
C ALA A 524 -28.57 15.40 15.68
N PRO A 525 -29.88 15.45 15.34
CA PRO A 525 -30.95 15.02 16.24
C PRO A 525 -31.01 13.48 16.36
N ALA A 526 -31.37 13.02 17.56
CA ALA A 526 -31.55 11.61 17.88
C ALA A 526 -32.64 10.95 16.98
N PRO A 527 -32.45 9.67 16.57
CA PRO A 527 -33.49 8.93 15.87
C PRO A 527 -34.63 8.54 16.81
N PRO A 528 -35.88 8.40 16.28
CA PRO A 528 -37.04 8.01 17.07
C PRO A 528 -37.01 6.52 17.44
N PRO A 529 -37.68 6.13 18.53
CA PRO A 529 -37.66 4.74 19.00
C PRO A 529 -38.61 3.88 18.15
N CYS A 530 -38.12 2.77 17.66
CA CYS A 530 -38.87 1.52 17.39
C CYS A 530 -37.90 0.34 17.35
#